data_5cd8d597d75b14b1b1fcd519de8a9abd
#
_entry.id   5cd8d597d75b14b1b1fcd519de8a9abd
#
_cell.length_a   1.000
_cell.length_b   1.000
_cell.length_c   1.000
_cell.angle_alpha   90.00
_cell.angle_beta   90.00
_cell.angle_gamma   90.00
#
_symmetry.space_group_name_H-M   'P 1'
#
loop_
_entity.id
_entity.type
_entity.pdbx_description
1 polymer ?
#
loop_
_entity_poly.entity_id
_entity_poly.type
_entity_poly.pdbx_seq_one_letter_code
_entity_poly.pdbx_strand_id
1 'polypeptide(L)'
;DKSIYKFIQWKHLLTTGNKASYNEYSNFIKKNSNFPRISRIKYLAEHKLASDKVSNNQIINLFTENEPLSGYGKMMLGESLIKVGQIEKGVSLIKSGWITADLTKTDLKHFRKRFKKYLNADDYIKRADHLAWEGKNWDLRRMLRYLPKDEELLYTARQLLMSKSYGVDQAISKVPNKYKNDAGLNYDRLKWRRKRGRVDSSVEILLKINNTKDYLVRPDKWWTEREIISRSLIYKKKYELAYKISSNHAMTE
;
A
#
# COMPACT_ATOMS: atom_id res chain seq x y z
N ASP A 1 34.02 9.83 -20.22
CA ASP A 1 33.52 10.99 -19.46
C ASP A 1 32.87 10.53 -18.16
N LYS A 2 33.34 11.09 -17.03
CA LYS A 2 32.84 10.75 -15.68
C LYS A 2 31.36 11.07 -15.52
N SER A 3 30.82 12.06 -16.21
CA SER A 3 29.44 12.46 -16.15
C SER A 3 28.52 11.44 -16.84
N ILE A 4 28.92 10.92 -17.97
CA ILE A 4 28.19 9.88 -18.71
C ILE A 4 28.16 8.60 -17.88
N TYR A 5 29.28 8.21 -17.28
CA TYR A 5 29.33 7.03 -16.41
C TYR A 5 28.38 7.15 -15.23
N LYS A 6 28.35 8.30 -14.52
CA LYS A 6 27.41 8.55 -13.42
C LYS A 6 25.95 8.45 -13.87
N PHE A 7 25.62 9.00 -15.03
CA PHE A 7 24.27 8.94 -15.58
C PHE A 7 23.85 7.50 -15.91
N ILE A 8 24.73 6.71 -16.51
CA ILE A 8 24.46 5.29 -16.80
C ILE A 8 24.25 4.52 -15.50
N GLN A 9 25.11 4.74 -14.49
CA GLN A 9 24.99 4.09 -13.18
C GLN A 9 23.67 4.48 -12.50
N TRP A 10 23.31 5.75 -12.48
CA TRP A 10 22.04 6.25 -11.97
C TRP A 10 20.83 5.58 -12.64
N LYS A 11 20.82 5.53 -13.96
CA LYS A 11 19.75 4.88 -14.73
C LYS A 11 19.68 3.38 -14.43
N HIS A 12 20.81 2.70 -14.35
CA HIS A 12 20.89 1.29 -13.97
C HIS A 12 20.28 1.03 -12.59
N LEU A 13 20.64 1.84 -11.57
CA LEU A 13 20.11 1.69 -10.22
C LEU A 13 18.60 1.94 -10.13
N LEU A 14 18.04 2.77 -11.01
CA LEU A 14 16.58 3.00 -11.10
C LEU A 14 15.82 1.91 -11.87
N THR A 15 16.53 1.07 -12.62
CA THR A 15 15.90 0.01 -13.43
C THR A 15 15.36 -1.10 -12.53
N THR A 16 14.10 -1.45 -12.69
CA THR A 16 13.47 -2.54 -11.93
C THR A 16 14.14 -3.88 -12.27
N GLY A 17 14.42 -4.68 -11.25
CA GLY A 17 15.01 -6.02 -11.42
C GLY A 17 16.52 -6.01 -11.70
N ASN A 18 17.21 -4.87 -11.57
CA ASN A 18 18.66 -4.83 -11.69
C ASN A 18 19.34 -5.73 -10.63
N LYS A 19 20.56 -6.19 -10.96
CA LYS A 19 21.36 -7.07 -10.10
C LYS A 19 22.33 -6.33 -9.18
N ALA A 20 22.25 -4.99 -9.11
CA ALA A 20 23.14 -4.21 -8.26
C ALA A 20 23.00 -4.62 -6.79
N SER A 21 24.13 -4.71 -6.10
CA SER A 21 24.23 -5.01 -4.68
C SER A 21 23.89 -3.79 -3.82
N TYR A 22 23.60 -4.01 -2.54
CA TYR A 22 23.45 -2.92 -1.58
C TYR A 22 24.66 -1.97 -1.57
N ASN A 23 25.88 -2.51 -1.66
CA ASN A 23 27.10 -1.72 -1.65
C ASN A 23 27.20 -0.77 -2.87
N GLU A 24 26.78 -1.21 -4.05
CA GLU A 24 26.74 -0.34 -5.24
C GLU A 24 25.75 0.80 -5.07
N TYR A 25 24.56 0.53 -4.53
CA TYR A 25 23.58 1.56 -4.15
C TYR A 25 24.15 2.53 -3.12
N SER A 26 24.72 2.03 -2.02
CA SER A 26 25.29 2.84 -0.93
C SER A 26 26.42 3.73 -1.42
N ASN A 27 27.34 3.20 -2.23
CA ASN A 27 28.43 3.96 -2.80
C ASN A 27 27.94 5.08 -3.73
N PHE A 28 26.91 4.80 -4.53
CA PHE A 28 26.30 5.84 -5.38
C PHE A 28 25.66 6.94 -4.55
N ILE A 29 24.86 6.58 -3.54
CA ILE A 29 24.16 7.52 -2.65
C ILE A 29 25.17 8.45 -1.94
N LYS A 30 26.24 7.88 -1.36
CA LYS A 30 27.27 8.66 -0.65
C LYS A 30 27.97 9.68 -1.54
N LYS A 31 28.27 9.31 -2.79
CA LYS A 31 28.99 10.16 -3.74
C LYS A 31 28.10 11.15 -4.50
N ASN A 32 26.78 10.98 -4.46
CA ASN A 32 25.84 11.71 -5.30
C ASN A 32 24.53 12.05 -4.56
N SER A 33 24.65 12.58 -3.34
CA SER A 33 23.50 12.86 -2.44
C SER A 33 22.42 13.77 -3.06
N ASN A 34 22.82 14.68 -3.95
CA ASN A 34 21.93 15.65 -4.62
C ASN A 34 21.49 15.19 -6.02
N PHE A 35 21.73 13.93 -6.39
CA PHE A 35 21.35 13.46 -7.71
C PHE A 35 19.82 13.32 -7.85
N PRO A 36 19.24 13.56 -9.04
CA PRO A 36 17.79 13.42 -9.23
C PRO A 36 17.26 12.07 -8.77
N ARG A 37 16.10 12.07 -8.11
CA ARG A 37 15.43 10.87 -7.58
C ARG A 37 16.27 10.05 -6.58
N ILE A 38 17.17 10.68 -5.85
CA ILE A 38 18.02 9.98 -4.86
C ILE A 38 17.20 9.26 -3.78
N SER A 39 16.05 9.83 -3.36
CA SER A 39 15.13 9.17 -2.43
C SER A 39 14.58 7.85 -2.99
N ARG A 40 14.34 7.79 -4.31
CA ARG A 40 13.93 6.53 -4.95
C ARG A 40 15.06 5.50 -4.95
N ILE A 41 16.31 5.95 -5.16
CA ILE A 41 17.50 5.08 -5.10
C ILE A 41 17.69 4.56 -3.66
N LYS A 42 17.53 5.40 -2.64
CA LYS A 42 17.56 4.97 -1.22
C LYS A 42 16.48 3.92 -0.94
N TYR A 43 15.25 4.15 -1.37
CA TYR A 43 14.15 3.18 -1.27
C TYR A 43 14.48 1.82 -1.92
N LEU A 44 15.07 1.83 -3.12
CA LEU A 44 15.47 0.61 -3.83
C LEU A 44 16.65 -0.09 -3.16
N ALA A 45 17.59 0.67 -2.57
CA ALA A 45 18.71 0.13 -1.80
C ALA A 45 18.24 -0.71 -0.61
N GLU A 46 17.17 -0.27 0.08
CA GLU A 46 16.62 -1.01 1.22
C GLU A 46 16.16 -2.42 0.83
N HIS A 47 15.67 -2.63 -0.40
CA HIS A 47 15.27 -3.94 -0.91
C HIS A 47 16.45 -4.88 -1.21
N LYS A 48 17.70 -4.40 -1.07
CA LYS A 48 18.93 -5.19 -1.21
C LYS A 48 19.53 -5.62 0.14
N LEU A 49 18.96 -5.16 1.26
CA LEU A 49 19.47 -5.44 2.61
C LEU A 49 19.34 -6.92 3.05
N ALA A 50 18.43 -7.68 2.44
CA ALA A 50 18.23 -9.09 2.78
C ALA A 50 19.31 -10.01 2.21
N SER A 51 20.23 -9.52 1.42
CA SER A 51 21.39 -10.30 1.03
C SER A 51 22.25 -10.54 2.27
N ASP A 52 22.69 -11.77 2.52
CA ASP A 52 23.43 -12.21 3.70
C ASP A 52 24.78 -11.49 3.94
N LYS A 53 25.05 -10.45 3.18
CA LYS A 53 26.31 -9.69 3.18
C LYS A 53 26.28 -8.42 4.03
N VAL A 54 25.13 -8.02 4.60
CA VAL A 54 25.01 -6.83 5.45
C VAL A 54 24.77 -7.27 6.89
N SER A 55 25.70 -6.90 7.80
CA SER A 55 25.58 -7.27 9.21
C SER A 55 24.47 -6.50 9.92
N ASN A 56 23.95 -7.05 11.04
CA ASN A 56 22.91 -6.42 11.84
C ASN A 56 23.32 -5.01 12.31
N ASN A 57 24.57 -4.85 12.75
CA ASN A 57 25.09 -3.55 13.19
C ASN A 57 25.16 -2.55 12.03
N GLN A 58 25.54 -2.99 10.84
CA GLN A 58 25.52 -2.12 9.65
C GLN A 58 24.10 -1.68 9.29
N ILE A 59 23.10 -2.58 9.40
CA ILE A 59 21.70 -2.23 9.16
C ILE A 59 21.20 -1.23 10.21
N ILE A 60 21.50 -1.44 11.49
CA ILE A 60 21.14 -0.53 12.56
C ILE A 60 21.77 0.84 12.34
N ASN A 61 23.08 0.88 12.07
CA ASN A 61 23.79 2.15 11.83
C ASN A 61 23.28 2.90 10.60
N LEU A 62 22.83 2.19 9.55
CA LEU A 62 22.23 2.80 8.37
C LEU A 62 20.99 3.64 8.72
N PHE A 63 20.23 3.19 9.70
CA PHE A 63 18.96 3.81 10.10
C PHE A 63 19.05 4.61 11.41
N THR A 64 20.26 4.93 11.88
CA THR A 64 20.45 5.74 13.09
C THR A 64 20.00 7.19 12.87
N GLU A 65 20.33 7.77 11.72
CA GLU A 65 20.02 9.16 11.40
C GLU A 65 18.72 9.32 10.60
N ASN A 66 18.30 8.29 9.89
CA ASN A 66 17.12 8.35 9.01
C ASN A 66 16.28 7.08 9.15
N GLU A 67 14.97 7.26 9.31
CA GLU A 67 14.06 6.12 9.30
C GLU A 67 14.02 5.40 7.94
N PRO A 68 13.74 4.09 7.94
CA PRO A 68 13.54 3.33 6.70
C PRO A 68 12.41 3.92 5.85
N LEU A 69 12.67 4.14 4.57
CA LEU A 69 11.71 4.64 3.59
C LEU A 69 10.70 3.58 3.14
N SER A 70 11.06 2.31 3.26
CA SER A 70 10.23 1.18 2.81
C SER A 70 9.81 0.28 3.96
N GLY A 71 8.65 -0.39 3.80
CA GLY A 71 8.28 -1.46 4.72
C GLY A 71 9.28 -2.62 4.73
N TYR A 72 9.99 -2.83 3.62
CA TYR A 72 11.07 -3.81 3.55
C TYR A 72 12.24 -3.42 4.46
N GLY A 73 12.71 -2.17 4.39
CA GLY A 73 13.74 -1.63 5.28
C GLY A 73 13.33 -1.70 6.75
N LYS A 74 12.07 -1.39 7.08
CA LYS A 74 11.53 -1.53 8.44
C LYS A 74 11.62 -2.97 8.96
N MET A 75 11.28 -3.96 8.13
CA MET A 75 11.39 -5.37 8.52
C MET A 75 12.85 -5.79 8.75
N MET A 76 13.77 -5.33 7.91
CA MET A 76 15.19 -5.65 8.05
C MET A 76 15.81 -5.00 9.29
N LEU A 77 15.49 -3.73 9.56
CA LEU A 77 15.89 -3.06 10.79
C LEU A 77 15.30 -3.74 12.03
N GLY A 78 14.00 -4.06 11.98
CA GLY A 78 13.31 -4.74 13.08
C GLY A 78 13.94 -6.07 13.43
N GLU A 79 14.29 -6.88 12.44
CA GLU A 79 15.00 -8.14 12.67
C GLU A 79 16.39 -7.93 13.26
N SER A 80 17.14 -6.94 12.76
CA SER A 80 18.47 -6.62 13.28
C SER A 80 18.40 -6.17 14.74
N LEU A 81 17.39 -5.36 15.11
CA LEU A 81 17.16 -4.95 16.50
C LEU A 81 16.82 -6.12 17.42
N ILE A 82 16.00 -7.07 16.96
CA ILE A 82 15.71 -8.29 17.74
C ILE A 82 16.98 -9.08 18.02
N LYS A 83 17.87 -9.21 17.03
CA LYS A 83 19.13 -9.96 17.19
C LYS A 83 20.12 -9.32 18.16
N VAL A 84 20.00 -8.00 18.39
CA VAL A 84 20.81 -7.28 19.42
C VAL A 84 20.05 -7.06 20.72
N GLY A 85 18.92 -7.76 20.94
CA GLY A 85 18.18 -7.76 22.21
C GLY A 85 17.07 -6.71 22.32
N GLN A 86 16.88 -5.82 21.33
CA GLN A 86 15.80 -4.81 21.32
C GLN A 86 14.50 -5.42 20.76
N ILE A 87 13.91 -6.37 21.48
CA ILE A 87 12.84 -7.24 20.96
C ILE A 87 11.57 -6.44 20.63
N GLU A 88 11.04 -5.64 21.57
CA GLU A 88 9.78 -4.93 21.43
C GLU A 88 9.80 -3.95 20.25
N LYS A 89 10.85 -3.13 20.17
CA LYS A 89 11.06 -2.18 19.08
C LYS A 89 11.18 -2.91 17.74
N GLY A 90 11.93 -4.02 17.73
CA GLY A 90 12.10 -4.84 16.54
C GLY A 90 10.80 -5.46 16.05
N VAL A 91 9.97 -6.01 16.95
CA VAL A 91 8.65 -6.59 16.60
C VAL A 91 7.72 -5.52 16.07
N SER A 92 7.67 -4.33 16.67
CA SER A 92 6.87 -3.20 16.19
C SER A 92 7.24 -2.81 14.75
N LEU A 93 8.53 -2.72 14.45
CA LEU A 93 9.03 -2.42 13.10
C LEU A 93 8.72 -3.54 12.09
N ILE A 94 8.83 -4.81 12.49
CA ILE A 94 8.46 -5.93 11.62
C ILE A 94 6.96 -5.84 11.26
N LYS A 95 6.08 -5.60 12.24
CA LYS A 95 4.64 -5.50 11.99
C LYS A 95 4.29 -4.32 11.08
N SER A 96 4.80 -3.13 11.37
CA SER A 96 4.56 -1.96 10.55
C SER A 96 5.13 -2.12 9.12
N GLY A 97 6.33 -2.69 9.01
CA GLY A 97 6.95 -3.02 7.75
C GLY A 97 6.17 -4.07 6.96
N TRP A 98 5.70 -5.14 7.62
CA TRP A 98 4.86 -6.17 7.00
C TRP A 98 3.62 -5.58 6.34
N ILE A 99 2.94 -4.64 7.00
CA ILE A 99 1.72 -4.02 6.47
C ILE A 99 2.02 -3.29 5.15
N THR A 100 3.11 -2.53 5.08
CA THR A 100 3.36 -1.57 3.99
C THR A 100 4.36 -2.05 2.93
N ALA A 101 5.10 -3.14 3.17
CA ALA A 101 6.16 -3.58 2.27
C ALA A 101 5.64 -4.02 0.89
N ASP A 102 6.33 -3.55 -0.14
CA ASP A 102 6.22 -4.09 -1.50
C ASP A 102 7.00 -5.40 -1.58
N LEU A 103 6.28 -6.50 -1.67
CA LEU A 103 6.87 -7.84 -1.65
C LEU A 103 6.58 -8.60 -2.95
N THR A 104 7.61 -9.16 -3.55
CA THR A 104 7.43 -10.15 -4.62
C THR A 104 6.74 -11.41 -4.06
N LYS A 105 6.29 -12.31 -4.93
CA LYS A 105 5.72 -13.60 -4.51
C LYS A 105 6.72 -14.40 -3.65
N THR A 106 7.99 -14.35 -4.00
CA THR A 106 9.06 -15.05 -3.29
C THR A 106 9.32 -14.41 -1.92
N ASP A 107 9.42 -13.08 -1.86
CA ASP A 107 9.63 -12.34 -0.62
C ASP A 107 8.47 -12.53 0.35
N LEU A 108 7.23 -12.49 -0.14
CA LEU A 108 6.04 -12.75 0.68
C LEU A 108 6.11 -14.12 1.35
N LYS A 109 6.46 -15.18 0.60
CA LYS A 109 6.61 -16.53 1.13
C LYS A 109 7.74 -16.60 2.16
N HIS A 110 8.88 -15.97 1.85
CA HIS A 110 10.07 -15.95 2.71
C HIS A 110 9.79 -15.23 4.03
N PHE A 111 9.33 -13.98 3.98
CA PHE A 111 9.10 -13.18 5.18
C PHE A 111 7.95 -13.71 6.05
N ARG A 112 6.89 -14.23 5.43
CA ARG A 112 5.82 -14.89 6.16
C ARG A 112 6.34 -16.08 7.00
N LYS A 113 7.25 -16.89 6.45
CA LYS A 113 7.88 -17.99 7.19
C LYS A 113 8.81 -17.46 8.28
N ARG A 114 9.64 -16.48 7.94
CA ARG A 114 10.69 -15.91 8.80
C ARG A 114 10.10 -15.19 10.02
N PHE A 115 9.03 -14.44 9.83
CA PHE A 115 8.40 -13.64 10.89
C PHE A 115 7.13 -14.27 11.49
N LYS A 116 6.87 -15.55 11.20
CA LYS A 116 5.66 -16.25 11.66
C LYS A 116 5.36 -16.06 13.15
N LYS A 117 6.39 -16.09 14.00
CA LYS A 117 6.24 -15.97 15.47
C LYS A 117 5.88 -14.56 15.94
N TYR A 118 6.05 -13.55 15.10
CA TYR A 118 5.77 -12.14 15.43
C TYR A 118 4.49 -11.62 14.81
N LEU A 119 3.96 -12.30 13.79
CA LEU A 119 2.77 -11.89 13.04
C LEU A 119 1.55 -12.71 13.48
N ASN A 120 0.44 -12.00 13.72
CA ASN A 120 -0.86 -12.59 14.04
C ASN A 120 -1.90 -12.32 12.93
N ALA A 121 -3.13 -12.82 13.11
CA ALA A 121 -4.20 -12.65 12.12
C ALA A 121 -4.49 -11.18 11.79
N ASP A 122 -4.47 -10.30 12.79
CA ASP A 122 -4.71 -8.86 12.62
C ASP A 122 -3.64 -8.20 11.71
N ASP A 123 -2.37 -8.60 11.84
CA ASP A 123 -1.29 -8.10 10.98
C ASP A 123 -1.51 -8.49 9.49
N TYR A 124 -2.10 -9.67 9.24
CA TYR A 124 -2.47 -10.10 7.88
C TYR A 124 -3.66 -9.31 7.34
N ILE A 125 -4.67 -9.05 8.18
CA ILE A 125 -5.85 -8.24 7.83
C ILE A 125 -5.40 -6.81 7.50
N LYS A 126 -4.60 -6.17 8.35
CA LYS A 126 -4.06 -4.82 8.12
C LYS A 126 -3.25 -4.73 6.82
N ARG A 127 -2.46 -5.76 6.50
CA ARG A 127 -1.76 -5.81 5.21
C ARG A 127 -2.73 -5.91 4.04
N ALA A 128 -3.76 -6.75 4.13
CA ALA A 128 -4.76 -6.89 3.08
C ALA A 128 -5.52 -5.58 2.86
N ASP A 129 -5.86 -4.88 3.93
CA ASP A 129 -6.49 -3.57 3.88
C ASP A 129 -5.60 -2.52 3.21
N HIS A 130 -4.34 -2.42 3.63
CA HIS A 130 -3.36 -1.54 2.99
C HIS A 130 -3.25 -1.81 1.48
N LEU A 131 -3.11 -3.07 1.07
CA LEU A 131 -3.01 -3.45 -0.34
C LEU A 131 -4.28 -3.11 -1.12
N ALA A 132 -5.46 -3.27 -0.52
CA ALA A 132 -6.74 -2.88 -1.12
C ALA A 132 -6.80 -1.36 -1.33
N TRP A 133 -6.51 -0.56 -0.31
CA TRP A 133 -6.48 0.89 -0.42
C TRP A 133 -5.44 1.40 -1.42
N GLU A 134 -4.29 0.75 -1.55
CA GLU A 134 -3.28 1.09 -2.55
C GLU A 134 -3.59 0.55 -3.97
N GLY A 135 -4.71 -0.16 -4.14
CA GLY A 135 -5.12 -0.71 -5.42
C GLY A 135 -4.20 -1.84 -5.94
N LYS A 136 -3.46 -2.47 -5.04
CA LYS A 136 -2.51 -3.55 -5.36
C LYS A 136 -3.22 -4.89 -5.51
N ASN A 137 -4.03 -5.00 -6.56
CA ASN A 137 -4.93 -6.11 -6.85
C ASN A 137 -4.26 -7.49 -6.78
N TRP A 138 -3.11 -7.67 -7.45
CA TRP A 138 -2.41 -8.96 -7.50
C TRP A 138 -1.78 -9.35 -6.17
N ASP A 139 -1.29 -8.37 -5.42
CA ASP A 139 -0.70 -8.60 -4.09
C ASP A 139 -1.79 -8.94 -3.09
N LEU A 140 -2.93 -8.25 -3.13
CA LEU A 140 -4.10 -8.58 -2.33
C LEU A 140 -4.59 -10.01 -2.63
N ARG A 141 -4.71 -10.41 -3.90
CA ARG A 141 -5.10 -11.76 -4.29
C ARG A 141 -4.19 -12.84 -3.68
N ARG A 142 -2.89 -12.54 -3.54
CA ARG A 142 -1.96 -13.47 -2.88
C ARG A 142 -2.17 -13.57 -1.37
N MET A 143 -2.74 -12.52 -0.75
CA MET A 143 -3.00 -12.49 0.68
C MET A 143 -4.27 -13.23 1.09
N LEU A 144 -5.30 -13.33 0.25
CA LEU A 144 -6.62 -13.85 0.59
C LEU A 144 -6.58 -15.19 1.34
N ARG A 145 -5.79 -16.14 0.87
CA ARG A 145 -5.66 -17.48 1.49
C ARG A 145 -5.05 -17.50 2.89
N TYR A 146 -4.58 -16.37 3.40
CA TYR A 146 -3.98 -16.25 4.74
C TYR A 146 -4.88 -15.51 5.72
N LEU A 147 -6.04 -15.05 5.26
CA LEU A 147 -7.00 -14.31 6.07
C LEU A 147 -7.98 -15.26 6.76
N PRO A 148 -8.53 -14.86 7.92
CA PRO A 148 -9.72 -15.51 8.48
C PRO A 148 -10.88 -15.44 7.49
N LYS A 149 -11.86 -16.36 7.63
CA LYS A 149 -12.89 -16.59 6.60
C LYS A 149 -13.75 -15.36 6.27
N ASP A 150 -14.13 -14.60 7.26
CA ASP A 150 -14.98 -13.42 7.08
C ASP A 150 -14.24 -12.31 6.33
N GLU A 151 -12.96 -12.08 6.71
CA GLU A 151 -12.09 -11.12 6.07
C GLU A 151 -11.70 -11.59 4.65
N GLU A 152 -11.50 -12.89 4.45
CA GLU A 152 -11.28 -13.46 3.12
C GLU A 152 -12.44 -13.10 2.17
N LEU A 153 -13.68 -13.22 2.62
CA LEU A 153 -14.86 -12.87 1.82
C LEU A 153 -14.93 -11.37 1.51
N LEU A 154 -14.67 -10.51 2.51
CA LEU A 154 -14.61 -9.06 2.33
C LEU A 154 -13.53 -8.68 1.29
N TYR A 155 -12.30 -9.12 1.51
CA TYR A 155 -11.19 -8.72 0.63
C TYR A 155 -11.23 -9.41 -0.73
N THR A 156 -11.90 -10.56 -0.88
CA THR A 156 -12.22 -11.15 -2.18
C THR A 156 -13.16 -10.24 -2.98
N ALA A 157 -14.23 -9.72 -2.36
CA ALA A 157 -15.12 -8.78 -3.02
C ALA A 157 -14.39 -7.48 -3.42
N ARG A 158 -13.57 -6.92 -2.53
CA ARG A 158 -12.74 -5.75 -2.82
C ARG A 158 -11.76 -6.00 -3.97
N GLN A 159 -11.10 -7.17 -3.98
CA GLN A 159 -10.16 -7.56 -5.03
C GLN A 159 -10.84 -7.68 -6.40
N LEU A 160 -12.04 -8.28 -6.48
CA LEU A 160 -12.78 -8.40 -7.72
C LEU A 160 -13.28 -7.04 -8.23
N LEU A 161 -13.69 -6.13 -7.35
CA LEU A 161 -14.05 -4.75 -7.69
C LEU A 161 -12.89 -3.96 -8.30
N MET A 162 -11.65 -4.21 -7.86
CA MET A 162 -10.45 -3.59 -8.43
C MET A 162 -10.03 -4.21 -9.77
N SER A 163 -10.38 -5.45 -10.01
CA SER A 163 -10.09 -6.17 -11.26
C SER A 163 -11.23 -5.98 -12.27
N LYS A 164 -10.99 -6.33 -13.53
CA LYS A 164 -12.04 -6.39 -14.57
C LYS A 164 -12.76 -7.76 -14.58
N SER A 165 -12.68 -8.51 -13.48
CA SER A 165 -13.18 -9.89 -13.39
C SER A 165 -14.71 -9.94 -13.30
N TYR A 166 -15.26 -11.10 -13.68
CA TYR A 166 -16.68 -11.44 -13.45
C TYR A 166 -16.91 -11.86 -11.98
N GLY A 167 -18.18 -11.98 -11.58
CA GLY A 167 -18.56 -12.51 -10.27
C GLY A 167 -18.56 -11.49 -9.13
N VAL A 168 -18.47 -10.19 -9.46
CA VAL A 168 -18.48 -9.11 -8.45
C VAL A 168 -19.73 -9.15 -7.58
N ASP A 169 -20.93 -9.27 -8.17
CA ASP A 169 -22.18 -9.24 -7.41
C ASP A 169 -22.31 -10.47 -6.49
N GLN A 170 -21.89 -11.64 -6.97
CA GLN A 170 -21.84 -12.85 -6.14
C GLN A 170 -20.83 -12.73 -5.00
N ALA A 171 -19.68 -12.10 -5.22
CA ALA A 171 -18.70 -11.89 -4.15
C ALA A 171 -19.24 -10.91 -3.10
N ILE A 172 -19.89 -9.82 -3.52
CA ILE A 172 -20.52 -8.85 -2.60
C ILE A 172 -21.64 -9.50 -1.78
N SER A 173 -22.46 -10.38 -2.39
CA SER A 173 -23.55 -11.06 -1.67
C SER A 173 -23.04 -11.98 -0.55
N LYS A 174 -21.83 -12.54 -0.72
CA LYS A 174 -21.16 -13.41 0.28
C LYS A 174 -20.47 -12.65 1.41
N VAL A 175 -20.34 -11.33 1.31
CA VAL A 175 -19.71 -10.53 2.39
C VAL A 175 -20.58 -10.60 3.64
N PRO A 176 -20.02 -10.94 4.82
CA PRO A 176 -20.77 -10.99 6.08
C PRO A 176 -21.46 -9.65 6.40
N ASN A 177 -22.61 -9.72 7.08
CA ASN A 177 -23.42 -8.53 7.39
C ASN A 177 -22.63 -7.44 8.13
N LYS A 178 -21.74 -7.84 9.05
CA LYS A 178 -20.87 -6.92 9.80
C LYS A 178 -19.97 -6.05 8.91
N TYR A 179 -19.67 -6.48 7.68
CA TYR A 179 -18.82 -5.77 6.73
C TYR A 179 -19.57 -5.15 5.55
N LYS A 180 -20.89 -5.29 5.46
CA LYS A 180 -21.65 -4.71 4.33
C LYS A 180 -21.55 -3.18 4.24
N ASN A 181 -21.30 -2.53 5.37
CA ASN A 181 -21.06 -1.08 5.44
C ASN A 181 -19.58 -0.72 5.60
N ASP A 182 -18.65 -1.63 5.28
CA ASP A 182 -17.21 -1.34 5.31
C ASP A 182 -16.85 -0.21 4.35
N ALA A 183 -16.05 0.75 4.83
CA ALA A 183 -15.68 1.93 4.08
C ALA A 183 -14.90 1.59 2.80
N GLY A 184 -13.95 0.66 2.90
CA GLY A 184 -13.14 0.23 1.76
C GLY A 184 -13.96 -0.51 0.72
N LEU A 185 -14.91 -1.36 1.14
CA LEU A 185 -15.83 -2.03 0.23
C LEU A 185 -16.72 -1.02 -0.52
N ASN A 186 -17.28 -0.05 0.19
CA ASN A 186 -18.12 0.99 -0.43
C ASN A 186 -17.30 1.90 -1.37
N TYR A 187 -16.06 2.23 -1.00
CA TYR A 187 -15.13 2.95 -1.87
C TYR A 187 -14.83 2.17 -3.17
N ASP A 188 -14.53 0.88 -3.06
CA ASP A 188 -14.22 0.05 -4.22
C ASP A 188 -15.46 -0.13 -5.12
N ARG A 189 -16.67 -0.26 -4.55
CA ARG A 189 -17.96 -0.28 -5.27
C ARG A 189 -18.22 1.03 -6.01
N LEU A 190 -18.01 2.17 -5.34
CA LEU A 190 -18.12 3.51 -5.91
C LEU A 190 -17.22 3.65 -7.14
N LYS A 191 -15.94 3.38 -6.97
CA LYS A 191 -14.93 3.46 -8.02
C LYS A 191 -15.21 2.53 -9.20
N TRP A 192 -15.65 1.31 -8.92
CA TRP A 192 -16.01 0.32 -9.93
C TRP A 192 -17.22 0.76 -10.77
N ARG A 193 -18.29 1.31 -10.13
CA ARG A 193 -19.47 1.83 -10.82
C ARG A 193 -19.11 3.03 -11.69
N ARG A 194 -18.37 3.99 -11.15
CA ARG A 194 -17.92 5.16 -11.90
C ARG A 194 -17.11 4.76 -13.13
N LYS A 195 -16.14 3.87 -12.99
CA LYS A 195 -15.33 3.40 -14.14
C LYS A 195 -16.13 2.71 -15.22
N ARG A 196 -17.35 2.27 -14.95
CA ARG A 196 -18.30 1.68 -15.91
C ARG A 196 -19.36 2.67 -16.41
N GLY A 197 -19.17 3.96 -16.16
CA GLY A 197 -20.12 5.01 -16.58
C GLY A 197 -21.43 5.05 -15.79
N ARG A 198 -21.55 4.25 -14.70
CA ARG A 198 -22.76 4.19 -13.87
C ARG A 198 -22.74 5.32 -12.83
N VAL A 199 -22.77 6.57 -13.30
CA VAL A 199 -22.63 7.76 -12.44
C VAL A 199 -23.75 7.83 -11.39
N ASP A 200 -24.99 7.63 -11.78
CA ASP A 200 -26.14 7.76 -10.87
C ASP A 200 -26.06 6.75 -9.71
N SER A 201 -25.73 5.49 -9.99
CA SER A 201 -25.52 4.51 -8.92
C SER A 201 -24.25 4.72 -8.10
N SER A 202 -23.28 5.49 -8.60
CA SER A 202 -22.14 5.96 -7.80
C SER A 202 -22.56 7.07 -6.83
N VAL A 203 -23.41 7.98 -7.28
CA VAL A 203 -24.02 9.03 -6.45
C VAL A 203 -24.83 8.43 -5.31
N GLU A 204 -25.62 7.38 -5.55
CA GLU A 204 -26.38 6.68 -4.50
C GLU A 204 -25.49 6.19 -3.36
N ILE A 205 -24.28 5.68 -3.66
CA ILE A 205 -23.33 5.28 -2.62
C ILE A 205 -22.90 6.50 -1.81
N LEU A 206 -22.49 7.59 -2.47
CA LEU A 206 -22.02 8.80 -1.79
C LEU A 206 -23.07 9.46 -0.91
N LEU A 207 -24.36 9.31 -1.25
CA LEU A 207 -25.47 9.82 -0.45
C LEU A 207 -25.83 8.95 0.75
N LYS A 208 -25.47 7.64 0.71
CA LYS A 208 -25.82 6.67 1.75
C LYS A 208 -24.74 6.46 2.79
N ILE A 209 -23.48 6.71 2.45
CA ILE A 209 -22.36 6.49 3.37
C ILE A 209 -22.32 7.54 4.48
N ASN A 210 -21.76 7.15 5.62
CA ASN A 210 -21.41 8.10 6.67
C ASN A 210 -20.21 8.95 6.22
N ASN A 211 -20.30 10.27 6.39
CA ASN A 211 -19.27 11.23 5.97
C ASN A 211 -18.39 11.69 7.15
N THR A 212 -18.34 10.94 8.26
CA THR A 212 -17.44 11.22 9.38
C THR A 212 -15.99 10.85 9.05
N LYS A 213 -15.04 11.49 9.72
CA LYS A 213 -13.60 11.17 9.57
C LYS A 213 -13.31 9.70 9.90
N ASP A 214 -13.97 9.15 10.90
CA ASP A 214 -13.78 7.76 11.33
C ASP A 214 -14.22 6.76 10.27
N TYR A 215 -15.27 7.07 9.51
CA TYR A 215 -15.71 6.23 8.41
C TYR A 215 -14.86 6.45 7.14
N LEU A 216 -14.58 7.70 6.80
CA LEU A 216 -13.80 8.04 5.60
C LEU A 216 -12.29 7.93 5.87
N VAL A 217 -11.81 6.79 6.35
CA VAL A 217 -10.41 6.54 6.78
C VAL A 217 -9.33 6.96 5.77
N ARG A 218 -9.70 7.22 4.51
CA ARG A 218 -8.85 7.74 3.44
C ARG A 218 -9.57 8.87 2.70
N PRO A 219 -9.77 10.03 3.35
CA PRO A 219 -10.57 11.13 2.80
C PRO A 219 -10.02 11.66 1.46
N ASP A 220 -8.70 11.66 1.27
CA ASP A 220 -8.01 11.99 0.02
C ASP A 220 -8.48 11.13 -1.17
N LYS A 221 -8.62 9.82 -0.96
CA LYS A 221 -9.10 8.90 -2.00
C LYS A 221 -10.58 9.09 -2.30
N TRP A 222 -11.39 9.30 -1.26
CA TRP A 222 -12.81 9.62 -1.42
C TRP A 222 -13.01 10.96 -2.14
N TRP A 223 -12.21 11.96 -1.82
CA TRP A 223 -12.25 13.26 -2.49
C TRP A 223 -11.99 13.13 -3.99
N THR A 224 -10.99 12.37 -4.40
CA THR A 224 -10.70 12.12 -5.82
C THR A 224 -11.92 11.58 -6.57
N GLU A 225 -12.66 10.64 -5.99
CA GLU A 225 -13.88 10.10 -6.62
C GLU A 225 -15.03 11.10 -6.62
N ARG A 226 -15.22 11.87 -5.52
CA ARG A 226 -16.22 12.94 -5.43
C ARG A 226 -15.98 14.03 -6.47
N GLU A 227 -14.75 14.48 -6.62
CA GLU A 227 -14.36 15.48 -7.60
C GLU A 227 -14.74 15.06 -9.03
N ILE A 228 -14.38 13.84 -9.42
CA ILE A 228 -14.68 13.32 -10.76
C ILE A 228 -16.20 13.23 -10.98
N ILE A 229 -16.95 12.74 -9.99
CA ILE A 229 -18.41 12.59 -10.09
C ILE A 229 -19.09 13.96 -10.11
N SER A 230 -18.67 14.91 -9.26
CA SER A 230 -19.22 16.26 -9.22
C SER A 230 -19.02 17.00 -10.53
N ARG A 231 -17.85 16.90 -11.16
CA ARG A 231 -17.62 17.46 -12.51
C ARG A 231 -18.58 16.87 -13.55
N SER A 232 -18.83 15.55 -13.50
CA SER A 232 -19.81 14.90 -14.39
C SER A 232 -21.23 15.38 -14.15
N LEU A 233 -21.61 15.65 -12.90
CA LEU A 233 -22.93 16.20 -12.54
C LEU A 233 -23.08 17.65 -12.99
N ILE A 234 -22.05 18.47 -12.84
CA ILE A 234 -22.04 19.86 -13.35
C ILE A 234 -22.24 19.87 -14.86
N TYR A 235 -21.52 19.01 -15.59
CA TYR A 235 -21.71 18.88 -17.04
C TYR A 235 -23.14 18.50 -17.41
N LYS A 236 -23.82 17.68 -16.57
CA LYS A 236 -25.24 17.30 -16.73
C LYS A 236 -26.20 18.33 -16.13
N LYS A 237 -25.74 19.53 -15.74
CA LYS A 237 -26.52 20.61 -15.11
C LYS A 237 -27.23 20.22 -13.80
N LYS A 238 -26.74 19.17 -13.09
CA LYS A 238 -27.24 18.70 -11.78
C LYS A 238 -26.48 19.40 -10.65
N TYR A 239 -26.55 20.72 -10.53
CA TYR A 239 -25.68 21.54 -9.68
C TYR A 239 -25.88 21.29 -8.18
N GLU A 240 -27.12 21.19 -7.69
CA GLU A 240 -27.42 20.92 -6.28
C GLU A 240 -26.83 19.59 -5.82
N LEU A 241 -26.94 18.56 -6.67
CA LEU A 241 -26.41 17.24 -6.38
C LEU A 241 -24.87 17.24 -6.38
N ALA A 242 -24.25 17.98 -7.30
CA ALA A 242 -22.81 18.18 -7.34
C ALA A 242 -22.31 18.86 -6.05
N TYR A 243 -22.99 19.93 -5.62
CA TYR A 243 -22.68 20.61 -4.36
C TYR A 243 -22.81 19.68 -3.16
N LYS A 244 -23.94 18.98 -3.03
CA LYS A 244 -24.19 18.05 -1.93
C LYS A 244 -23.10 16.96 -1.80
N ILE A 245 -22.61 16.46 -2.94
CA ILE A 245 -21.55 15.44 -2.94
C ILE A 245 -20.19 16.04 -2.59
N SER A 246 -19.85 17.21 -3.12
CA SER A 246 -18.54 17.81 -2.89
C SER A 246 -18.39 18.46 -1.51
N SER A 247 -19.45 18.93 -0.88
CA SER A 247 -19.40 19.54 0.46
C SER A 247 -19.17 18.55 1.60
N ASN A 248 -19.49 17.26 1.40
CA ASN A 248 -19.41 16.22 2.45
C ASN A 248 -18.11 15.40 2.33
N HIS A 249 -16.93 16.03 2.47
CA HIS A 249 -15.66 15.38 2.13
C HIS A 249 -14.75 14.99 3.30
N ALA A 250 -15.01 15.48 4.51
CA ALA A 250 -14.17 15.24 5.70
C ALA A 250 -12.65 15.57 5.53
N MET A 251 -12.28 16.35 4.49
CA MET A 251 -10.92 16.86 4.34
C MET A 251 -10.69 17.97 5.37
N THR A 252 -9.49 18.01 5.95
CA THR A 252 -9.00 19.16 6.74
C THR A 252 -8.18 20.06 5.84
N GLU A 253 -8.21 21.35 6.13
CA GLU A 253 -7.28 22.33 5.56
C GLU A 253 -5.83 22.02 5.92
#